data_aaab4636dfb0546dc7e67db5c207e435
#
_entry.id   aaab4636dfb0546dc7e67db5c207e435
#
_cell.length_a   1.000
_cell.length_b   1.000
_cell.length_c   1.000
_cell.angle_alpha   90.00
_cell.angle_beta   90.00
_cell.angle_gamma   90.00
#
_symmetry.space_group_name_H-M   'P 1'
#
loop_
_entity.id
_entity.type
_entity.pdbx_description
1 polymer ?
#
loop_
_entity_poly.entity_id
_entity_poly.type
_entity_poly.pdbx_seq_one_letter_code
_entity_poly.pdbx_strand_id
1 'polypeptide(L)'
;AVTPQTVADAFLDAFERHYAFFGRRPPDHATRAARVRSRIAPDMSEAQLWDALAAYMHGLSDSHTKLIGEVAIPGRDAGERRRMQDGQGTTLPRMRATQGGESEWLVALIDQTLARLGDSAHQAGRDRIVWGMLDGRTGYVQIFQMGGFTDREDFGSDAWAEAELAEFDRIMDEAFAAFEAAGAGARAGAVILDLSNNRGGWDRIAKAVASRFTDRPYTGYTTVALGSGLAPFDHVIEPADGLRFTGPVYLLTSDVTVSGGELATLALRQNPRVIQLGGTTRGAFSTPLAKRLPNGWLLELSNEIFAALDGSVYEETGLAPQVPFDVYPANAPVTGHLAAIERVLAMREGE
;
A
#
# COMPACT_ATOMS: atom_id res chain seq x y z
N ALA A 1 -7.62 9.57 37.01
CA ALA A 1 -8.30 8.28 36.91
C ALA A 1 -8.72 8.05 35.45
N VAL A 2 -8.61 6.82 34.96
CA VAL A 2 -9.14 6.45 33.66
C VAL A 2 -10.66 6.34 33.76
N THR A 3 -11.37 7.12 32.98
CA THR A 3 -12.84 7.13 32.93
C THR A 3 -13.30 7.12 31.47
N PRO A 4 -14.52 6.70 31.17
CA PRO A 4 -15.06 6.80 29.80
C PRO A 4 -14.91 8.19 29.21
N GLN A 5 -15.10 9.25 30.01
CA GLN A 5 -14.95 10.63 29.58
C GLN A 5 -13.51 10.94 29.17
N THR A 6 -12.50 10.59 30.02
CA THR A 6 -11.11 10.89 29.71
C THR A 6 -10.59 10.14 28.49
N VAL A 7 -11.11 8.95 28.22
CA VAL A 7 -10.80 8.18 27.00
C VAL A 7 -11.41 8.83 25.76
N ALA A 8 -12.69 9.22 25.85
CA ALA A 8 -13.38 9.88 24.74
C ALA A 8 -12.78 11.24 24.41
N ASP A 9 -12.42 12.03 25.43
CA ASP A 9 -11.77 13.34 25.23
C ASP A 9 -10.38 13.16 24.56
N ALA A 10 -9.59 12.19 24.98
CA ALA A 10 -8.29 11.89 24.38
C ALA A 10 -8.44 11.41 22.91
N PHE A 11 -9.46 10.60 22.63
CA PHE A 11 -9.77 10.15 21.28
C PHE A 11 -10.14 11.32 20.35
N LEU A 12 -11.06 12.19 20.80
CA LEU A 12 -11.51 13.34 20.01
C LEU A 12 -10.40 14.38 19.82
N ASP A 13 -9.59 14.66 20.86
CA ASP A 13 -8.43 15.54 20.78
C ASP A 13 -7.38 15.02 19.79
N ALA A 14 -7.14 13.70 19.80
CA ALA A 14 -6.21 13.09 18.83
C ALA A 14 -6.69 13.27 17.39
N PHE A 15 -7.99 13.08 17.12
CA PHE A 15 -8.54 13.35 15.80
C PHE A 15 -8.42 14.82 15.41
N GLU A 16 -8.83 15.73 16.28
CA GLU A 16 -8.83 17.17 16.02
C GLU A 16 -7.42 17.69 15.69
N ARG A 17 -6.41 17.20 16.40
CA ARG A 17 -5.01 17.68 16.24
C ARG A 17 -4.25 16.99 15.13
N HIS A 18 -4.55 15.73 14.84
CA HIS A 18 -3.65 14.89 14.06
C HIS A 18 -4.24 14.27 12.81
N TYR A 19 -5.57 14.24 12.65
CA TYR A 19 -6.16 13.69 11.44
C TYR A 19 -6.11 14.68 10.28
N ALA A 20 -5.35 14.34 9.21
CA ALA A 20 -5.00 15.27 8.16
C ALA A 20 -6.09 15.50 7.09
N PHE A 21 -7.16 14.68 7.05
CA PHE A 21 -8.01 14.60 5.87
C PHE A 21 -9.49 14.96 6.08
N PHE A 22 -9.83 15.73 7.11
CA PHE A 22 -11.22 16.20 7.31
C PHE A 22 -11.80 16.96 6.11
N GLY A 23 -10.98 17.65 5.33
CA GLY A 23 -11.44 18.37 4.15
C GLY A 23 -11.54 17.55 2.87
N ARG A 24 -11.03 16.31 2.88
CA ARG A 24 -11.01 15.41 1.71
C ARG A 24 -11.91 14.20 1.89
N ARG A 25 -11.92 13.62 3.08
CA ARG A 25 -12.77 12.48 3.44
C ARG A 25 -14.03 13.00 4.12
N PRO A 26 -15.21 12.46 3.80
CA PRO A 26 -16.41 12.82 4.52
C PRO A 26 -16.20 12.39 5.97
N PRO A 27 -16.22 13.09 6.95
CA PRO A 27 -17.36 13.73 7.55
C PRO A 27 -17.04 14.93 8.44
N ASP A 28 -18.09 15.63 8.77
CA ASP A 28 -18.10 16.68 9.76
C ASP A 28 -17.62 16.19 11.15
N HIS A 29 -16.36 16.51 11.49
CA HIS A 29 -15.78 16.20 12.80
C HIS A 29 -16.61 16.76 13.95
N ALA A 30 -17.07 18.00 13.84
CA ALA A 30 -17.80 18.68 14.93
C ALA A 30 -19.11 17.95 15.27
N THR A 31 -19.90 17.58 14.27
CA THR A 31 -21.14 16.82 14.46
C THR A 31 -20.87 15.45 15.06
N ARG A 32 -19.85 14.74 14.61
CA ARG A 32 -19.47 13.42 15.12
C ARG A 32 -18.97 13.51 16.56
N ALA A 33 -18.11 14.48 16.86
CA ALA A 33 -17.60 14.73 18.20
C ALA A 33 -18.73 15.07 19.17
N ALA A 34 -19.68 15.92 18.78
CA ALA A 34 -20.87 16.24 19.59
C ALA A 34 -21.69 14.98 19.87
N ARG A 35 -21.87 14.11 18.87
CA ARG A 35 -22.59 12.83 19.04
C ARG A 35 -21.87 11.88 20.00
N VAL A 36 -20.53 11.79 19.95
CA VAL A 36 -19.77 11.02 20.94
C VAL A 36 -19.98 11.60 22.33
N ARG A 37 -19.74 12.91 22.52
CA ARG A 37 -19.88 13.57 23.82
C ARG A 37 -21.26 13.38 24.43
N SER A 38 -22.34 13.39 23.63
CA SER A 38 -23.70 13.18 24.10
C SER A 38 -24.02 11.75 24.55
N ARG A 39 -23.17 10.77 24.17
CA ARG A 39 -23.36 9.35 24.52
C ARG A 39 -22.52 8.92 25.71
N ILE A 40 -21.47 9.67 26.07
CA ILE A 40 -20.58 9.29 27.16
C ILE A 40 -21.28 9.48 28.50
N ALA A 41 -21.32 8.42 29.30
CA ALA A 41 -21.83 8.42 30.65
C ALA A 41 -20.78 7.85 31.63
N PRO A 42 -20.75 8.30 32.89
CA PRO A 42 -19.72 7.88 33.86
C PRO A 42 -19.73 6.37 34.15
N ASP A 43 -20.88 5.73 34.04
CA ASP A 43 -21.12 4.32 34.36
C ASP A 43 -21.17 3.39 33.15
N MET A 44 -20.87 3.90 31.95
CA MET A 44 -20.88 3.07 30.77
C MET A 44 -19.76 2.01 30.80
N SER A 45 -20.06 0.83 30.24
CA SER A 45 -19.09 -0.24 30.10
C SER A 45 -18.08 0.08 29.00
N GLU A 46 -16.93 -0.62 29.01
CA GLU A 46 -15.95 -0.52 27.92
C GLU A 46 -16.53 -0.87 26.56
N ALA A 47 -17.43 -1.84 26.49
CA ALA A 47 -18.11 -2.21 25.24
C ALA A 47 -18.97 -1.06 24.71
N GLN A 48 -19.72 -0.36 25.58
CA GLN A 48 -20.51 0.80 25.17
C GLN A 48 -19.63 1.98 24.76
N LEU A 49 -18.51 2.19 25.46
CA LEU A 49 -17.51 3.19 25.07
C LEU A 49 -16.92 2.87 23.70
N TRP A 50 -16.52 1.61 23.48
CA TRP A 50 -16.02 1.16 22.18
C TRP A 50 -17.01 1.46 21.05
N ASP A 51 -18.26 1.08 21.23
CA ASP A 51 -19.31 1.27 20.22
C ASP A 51 -19.56 2.77 19.92
N ALA A 52 -19.46 3.63 20.93
CA ALA A 52 -19.58 5.08 20.74
C ALA A 52 -18.40 5.66 19.91
N LEU A 53 -17.16 5.22 20.19
CA LEU A 53 -15.98 5.66 19.45
C LEU A 53 -15.91 5.03 18.05
N ALA A 54 -16.27 3.76 17.90
CA ALA A 54 -16.35 3.10 16.61
C ALA A 54 -17.39 3.78 15.70
N ALA A 55 -18.52 4.20 16.24
CA ALA A 55 -19.54 4.93 15.49
C ALA A 55 -19.06 6.31 14.99
N TYR A 56 -18.11 6.94 15.66
CA TYR A 56 -17.45 8.15 15.16
C TYR A 56 -16.65 7.86 13.89
N MET A 57 -15.95 6.75 13.84
CA MET A 57 -15.07 6.39 12.71
C MET A 57 -15.84 5.84 11.50
N HIS A 58 -17.07 5.40 11.70
CA HIS A 58 -17.88 4.83 10.63
C HIS A 58 -18.11 5.84 9.50
N GLY A 59 -17.82 5.47 8.24
CA GLY A 59 -17.94 6.32 7.06
C GLY A 59 -16.73 7.27 6.83
N LEU A 60 -15.62 7.11 7.58
CA LEU A 60 -14.38 7.83 7.29
C LEU A 60 -13.77 7.41 5.95
N SER A 61 -14.04 6.19 5.50
CA SER A 61 -13.43 5.62 4.28
C SER A 61 -11.91 5.69 4.27
N ASP A 62 -11.28 5.49 5.44
CA ASP A 62 -9.84 5.61 5.64
C ASP A 62 -9.26 4.31 6.18
N SER A 63 -8.56 3.56 5.32
CA SER A 63 -7.99 2.26 5.67
C SER A 63 -6.79 2.34 6.61
N HIS A 64 -6.17 3.50 6.78
CA HIS A 64 -5.05 3.72 7.70
C HIS A 64 -5.49 4.18 9.09
N THR A 65 -6.71 4.70 9.23
CA THR A 65 -7.26 5.11 10.53
C THR A 65 -7.96 3.94 11.21
N LYS A 66 -7.49 3.58 12.43
CA LYS A 66 -7.94 2.39 13.16
C LYS A 66 -8.04 2.65 14.65
N LEU A 67 -9.04 2.03 15.29
CA LEU A 67 -9.10 1.85 16.73
C LEU A 67 -8.91 0.37 17.05
N ILE A 68 -7.96 0.06 17.92
CA ILE A 68 -7.59 -1.32 18.29
C ILE A 68 -7.53 -1.39 19.82
N GLY A 69 -8.15 -2.41 20.40
CA GLY A 69 -8.08 -2.59 21.84
C GLY A 69 -8.63 -3.93 22.30
N GLU A 70 -8.32 -4.26 23.53
CA GLU A 70 -9.00 -5.30 24.29
C GLU A 70 -10.15 -4.65 25.05
N VAL A 71 -11.35 -5.13 24.82
CA VAL A 71 -12.58 -4.59 25.38
C VAL A 71 -13.11 -5.57 26.41
N ALA A 72 -13.23 -5.14 27.67
CA ALA A 72 -13.80 -5.96 28.71
C ALA A 72 -15.29 -6.24 28.44
N ILE A 73 -15.67 -7.50 28.53
CA ILE A 73 -17.05 -7.94 28.34
C ILE A 73 -17.61 -8.35 29.71
N PRO A 74 -18.73 -7.75 30.16
CA PRO A 74 -19.36 -8.12 31.42
C PRO A 74 -19.61 -9.64 31.49
N GLY A 75 -19.14 -10.25 32.59
CA GLY A 75 -19.31 -11.69 32.85
C GLY A 75 -18.32 -12.62 32.13
N ARG A 76 -17.25 -12.09 31.55
CA ARG A 76 -16.13 -12.87 30.99
C ARG A 76 -14.82 -12.49 31.66
N ASP A 77 -13.96 -13.48 31.95
CA ASP A 77 -12.64 -13.25 32.56
C ASP A 77 -11.62 -12.64 31.59
N ALA A 78 -11.80 -12.86 30.28
CA ALA A 78 -10.95 -12.28 29.22
C ALA A 78 -11.70 -11.24 28.42
N GLY A 79 -11.01 -10.14 28.10
CA GLY A 79 -11.49 -9.16 27.15
C GLY A 79 -11.54 -9.72 25.71
N GLU A 80 -12.30 -9.05 24.87
CA GLU A 80 -12.35 -9.34 23.44
C GLU A 80 -11.45 -8.34 22.68
N ARG A 81 -10.53 -8.87 21.88
CA ARG A 81 -9.75 -8.02 20.98
C ARG A 81 -10.64 -7.50 19.86
N ARG A 82 -10.82 -6.19 19.82
CA ARG A 82 -11.61 -5.51 18.79
C ARG A 82 -10.74 -4.61 17.93
N ARG A 83 -11.14 -4.47 16.68
CA ARG A 83 -10.56 -3.56 15.73
C ARG A 83 -11.67 -2.88 14.95
N MET A 84 -11.67 -1.54 14.96
CA MET A 84 -12.48 -0.72 14.06
C MET A 84 -11.58 -0.10 13.01
N GLN A 85 -11.92 -0.30 11.76
CA GLN A 85 -11.30 0.31 10.59
C GLN A 85 -12.39 0.46 9.54
N ASP A 86 -12.61 1.66 9.07
CA ASP A 86 -13.53 1.91 7.97
C ASP A 86 -12.76 2.11 6.67
N GLY A 87 -13.33 1.71 5.55
CA GLY A 87 -12.65 1.70 4.25
C GLY A 87 -12.21 0.31 3.79
N GLN A 88 -12.47 -0.72 4.57
CA GLN A 88 -12.19 -2.11 4.15
C GLN A 88 -12.96 -2.51 2.89
N GLY A 89 -14.14 -1.96 2.68
CA GLY A 89 -14.95 -2.23 1.49
C GLY A 89 -14.28 -1.77 0.19
N THR A 90 -13.33 -0.85 0.27
CA THR A 90 -12.53 -0.39 -0.86
C THR A 90 -11.22 -1.16 -0.98
N THR A 91 -10.86 -1.96 0.04
CA THR A 91 -9.55 -2.61 0.09
C THR A 91 -9.47 -3.89 -0.69
N LEU A 92 -10.56 -4.59 -0.83
CA LEU A 92 -10.58 -5.83 -1.58
C LEU A 92 -11.44 -5.60 -2.79
N PRO A 93 -10.83 -5.33 -3.94
CA PRO A 93 -11.64 -5.13 -5.10
C PRO A 93 -12.39 -6.40 -5.34
N ARG A 94 -13.59 -6.46 -4.84
CA ARG A 94 -14.47 -7.39 -5.49
C ARG A 94 -13.93 -8.80 -5.68
N MET A 95 -12.89 -9.16 -4.95
CA MET A 95 -12.39 -10.51 -4.72
C MET A 95 -13.42 -11.52 -4.32
N ARG A 96 -14.47 -11.03 -4.08
CA ARG A 96 -15.79 -11.49 -3.99
C ARG A 96 -16.15 -12.59 -4.95
N ALA A 97 -15.45 -12.66 -6.04
CA ALA A 97 -15.72 -13.66 -7.07
C ALA A 97 -15.03 -15.00 -6.83
N THR A 98 -14.12 -15.12 -5.87
CA THR A 98 -13.55 -16.40 -5.47
C THR A 98 -14.21 -16.91 -4.20
N GLN A 99 -14.69 -18.14 -4.22
CA GLN A 99 -15.37 -18.74 -3.05
C GLN A 99 -14.44 -18.94 -1.85
N GLY A 100 -13.14 -19.09 -2.09
CA GLY A 100 -12.11 -19.26 -1.07
C GLY A 100 -11.51 -17.95 -0.51
N GLY A 101 -11.99 -16.79 -0.97
CA GLY A 101 -11.55 -15.49 -0.48
C GLY A 101 -10.19 -15.03 -1.02
N GLU A 102 -9.54 -14.14 -0.26
CA GLU A 102 -8.34 -13.44 -0.68
C GLU A 102 -7.12 -14.34 -0.91
N SER A 103 -6.92 -15.29 -0.01
CA SER A 103 -5.75 -16.19 -0.09
C SER A 103 -5.81 -17.08 -1.32
N GLU A 104 -6.98 -17.64 -1.62
CA GLU A 104 -7.17 -18.47 -2.82
C GLU A 104 -6.97 -17.67 -4.09
N TRP A 105 -7.50 -16.45 -4.14
CA TRP A 105 -7.29 -15.56 -5.26
C TRP A 105 -5.82 -15.21 -5.49
N LEU A 106 -5.08 -14.91 -4.41
CA LEU A 106 -3.64 -14.61 -4.47
C LEU A 106 -2.85 -15.81 -5.00
N VAL A 107 -3.12 -17.01 -4.48
CA VAL A 107 -2.48 -18.25 -4.96
C VAL A 107 -2.76 -18.44 -6.44
N ALA A 108 -4.01 -18.33 -6.87
CA ALA A 108 -4.39 -18.47 -8.28
C ALA A 108 -3.70 -17.45 -9.20
N LEU A 109 -3.50 -16.21 -8.74
CA LEU A 109 -2.76 -15.20 -9.49
C LEU A 109 -1.28 -15.55 -9.61
N ILE A 110 -0.66 -16.00 -8.53
CA ILE A 110 0.74 -16.43 -8.53
C ILE A 110 0.93 -17.61 -9.47
N ASP A 111 0.12 -18.65 -9.33
CA ASP A 111 0.20 -19.86 -10.15
C ASP A 111 0.05 -19.54 -11.65
N GLN A 112 -0.92 -18.70 -12.00
CA GLN A 112 -1.13 -18.25 -13.37
C GLN A 112 0.07 -17.47 -13.91
N THR A 113 0.64 -16.57 -13.10
CA THR A 113 1.81 -15.76 -13.49
C THR A 113 3.04 -16.66 -13.68
N LEU A 114 3.30 -17.57 -12.76
CA LEU A 114 4.39 -18.55 -12.88
C LEU A 114 4.23 -19.42 -14.13
N ALA A 115 3.03 -19.92 -14.40
CA ALA A 115 2.75 -20.69 -15.61
C ALA A 115 3.00 -19.88 -16.89
N ARG A 116 2.66 -18.58 -16.90
CA ARG A 116 2.90 -17.69 -18.05
C ARG A 116 4.39 -17.40 -18.28
N LEU A 117 5.18 -17.31 -17.22
CA LEU A 117 6.62 -17.10 -17.29
C LEU A 117 7.39 -18.40 -17.66
N GLY A 118 6.79 -19.56 -17.43
CA GLY A 118 7.35 -20.86 -17.78
C GLY A 118 8.71 -21.12 -17.14
N ASP A 119 9.69 -21.60 -17.93
CA ASP A 119 11.03 -21.97 -17.43
C ASP A 119 11.85 -20.79 -16.88
N SER A 120 11.44 -19.55 -17.16
CA SER A 120 12.08 -18.34 -16.64
C SER A 120 11.48 -17.86 -15.31
N ALA A 121 10.47 -18.55 -14.80
CA ALA A 121 9.72 -18.14 -13.60
C ALA A 121 10.55 -18.31 -12.33
N HIS A 122 10.59 -17.26 -11.52
CA HIS A 122 11.18 -17.26 -10.19
C HIS A 122 10.20 -16.66 -9.18
N GLN A 123 10.16 -17.27 -7.99
CA GLN A 123 9.42 -16.78 -6.84
C GLN A 123 10.37 -16.62 -5.66
N ALA A 124 10.37 -15.45 -5.03
CA ALA A 124 11.35 -15.07 -4.03
C ALA A 124 10.75 -14.18 -2.94
N GLY A 125 11.55 -13.85 -1.91
CA GLY A 125 11.12 -12.95 -0.84
C GLY A 125 9.91 -13.49 -0.10
N ARG A 126 9.90 -14.77 0.25
CA ARG A 126 8.76 -15.44 0.91
C ARG A 126 7.47 -15.29 0.11
N ASP A 127 7.55 -15.59 -1.18
CA ASP A 127 6.44 -15.56 -2.15
C ASP A 127 5.87 -14.16 -2.42
N ARG A 128 6.61 -13.09 -2.06
CA ARG A 128 6.16 -11.71 -2.28
C ARG A 128 6.65 -11.07 -3.55
N ILE A 129 7.58 -11.70 -4.24
CA ILE A 129 8.10 -11.25 -5.52
C ILE A 129 8.10 -12.41 -6.51
N VAL A 130 7.51 -12.19 -7.68
CA VAL A 130 7.56 -13.10 -8.83
C VAL A 130 8.24 -12.36 -9.98
N TRP A 131 9.21 -13.01 -10.64
CA TRP A 131 9.87 -12.40 -11.79
C TRP A 131 10.26 -13.44 -12.84
N GLY A 132 10.50 -12.97 -14.07
CA GLY A 132 10.92 -13.79 -15.19
C GLY A 132 10.83 -13.06 -16.53
N MET A 133 10.91 -13.79 -17.62
CA MET A 133 10.81 -13.27 -18.99
C MET A 133 9.48 -13.70 -19.61
N LEU A 134 8.74 -12.76 -20.21
CA LEU A 134 7.43 -13.04 -20.83
C LEU A 134 7.54 -13.55 -22.27
N ASP A 135 8.43 -12.96 -23.09
CA ASP A 135 8.53 -13.19 -24.53
C ASP A 135 10.00 -13.21 -25.04
N GLY A 136 10.96 -13.41 -24.13
CA GLY A 136 12.40 -13.33 -24.42
C GLY A 136 12.92 -11.89 -24.62
N ARG A 137 12.05 -10.88 -24.61
CA ARG A 137 12.38 -9.46 -24.81
C ARG A 137 11.79 -8.53 -23.75
N THR A 138 10.87 -9.02 -22.91
CA THR A 138 10.21 -8.25 -21.86
C THR A 138 10.45 -8.91 -20.52
N GLY A 139 11.15 -8.22 -19.62
CA GLY A 139 11.25 -8.60 -18.22
C GLY A 139 9.93 -8.35 -17.49
N TYR A 140 9.61 -9.20 -16.54
CA TYR A 140 8.44 -9.05 -15.68
C TYR A 140 8.85 -9.16 -14.22
N VAL A 141 8.38 -8.22 -13.41
CA VAL A 141 8.53 -8.24 -11.94
C VAL A 141 7.19 -7.88 -11.32
N GLN A 142 6.64 -8.78 -10.52
CA GLN A 142 5.45 -8.54 -9.71
C GLN A 142 5.83 -8.50 -8.23
N ILE A 143 5.42 -7.44 -7.54
CA ILE A 143 5.70 -7.23 -6.11
C ILE A 143 4.36 -7.13 -5.36
N PHE A 144 4.07 -8.10 -4.50
CA PHE A 144 2.81 -8.18 -3.77
C PHE A 144 2.80 -7.33 -2.49
N GLN A 145 3.99 -7.08 -1.91
CA GLN A 145 4.13 -6.33 -0.67
C GLN A 145 5.48 -5.61 -0.60
N MET A 146 5.52 -4.45 0.01
CA MET A 146 6.75 -3.68 0.23
C MET A 146 7.42 -4.09 1.55
N GLY A 147 8.00 -5.31 1.59
CA GLY A 147 8.69 -5.89 2.73
C GLY A 147 8.14 -7.24 3.18
N GLY A 148 8.72 -7.80 4.24
CA GLY A 148 8.46 -9.15 4.72
C GLY A 148 9.13 -10.21 3.86
N PHE A 149 10.25 -9.87 3.24
CA PHE A 149 11.02 -10.76 2.38
C PHE A 149 11.89 -11.74 3.15
N THR A 150 12.16 -11.45 4.43
CA THR A 150 12.97 -12.27 5.33
C THR A 150 12.14 -12.91 6.43
N ASP A 151 12.70 -13.89 7.14
CA ASP A 151 12.05 -14.56 8.28
C ASP A 151 12.24 -13.82 9.61
N ARG A 152 12.75 -12.58 9.57
CA ARG A 152 12.96 -11.82 10.80
C ARG A 152 11.66 -11.38 11.43
N GLU A 153 11.57 -11.57 12.75
CA GLU A 153 10.38 -11.24 13.55
C GLU A 153 10.52 -9.90 14.32
N ASP A 154 11.73 -9.31 14.34
CA ASP A 154 12.04 -8.06 15.05
C ASP A 154 11.66 -6.81 14.21
N PHE A 155 10.44 -6.83 13.68
CA PHE A 155 9.87 -5.78 12.83
C PHE A 155 10.15 -4.36 13.36
N GLY A 156 10.72 -3.51 12.49
CA GLY A 156 11.03 -2.12 12.78
C GLY A 156 12.38 -1.90 13.47
N SER A 157 13.17 -2.94 13.77
CA SER A 157 14.57 -2.80 14.17
C SER A 157 15.46 -2.42 12.99
N ASP A 158 16.64 -1.84 13.27
CA ASP A 158 17.63 -1.54 12.23
C ASP A 158 18.09 -2.82 11.51
N ALA A 159 18.28 -3.91 12.25
CA ALA A 159 18.67 -5.19 11.69
C ALA A 159 17.60 -5.82 10.80
N TRP A 160 16.33 -5.65 11.14
CA TRP A 160 15.23 -6.03 10.25
C TRP A 160 15.26 -5.19 8.98
N ALA A 161 15.42 -3.88 9.11
CA ALA A 161 15.44 -2.94 8.00
C ALA A 161 16.57 -3.23 7.00
N GLU A 162 17.77 -3.48 7.51
CA GLU A 162 18.95 -3.84 6.70
C GLU A 162 18.74 -5.18 5.97
N ALA A 163 18.20 -6.19 6.65
CA ALA A 163 17.93 -7.50 6.06
C ALA A 163 16.87 -7.45 4.95
N GLU A 164 15.81 -6.69 5.14
CA GLU A 164 14.74 -6.52 4.13
C GLU A 164 15.27 -5.84 2.87
N LEU A 165 16.06 -4.77 3.02
CA LEU A 165 16.67 -4.08 1.88
C LEU A 165 17.69 -4.98 1.16
N ALA A 166 18.54 -5.67 1.91
CA ALA A 166 19.55 -6.55 1.31
C ALA A 166 18.90 -7.71 0.54
N GLU A 167 17.84 -8.31 1.07
CA GLU A 167 17.12 -9.38 0.36
C GLU A 167 16.39 -8.85 -0.89
N PHE A 168 15.75 -7.68 -0.79
CA PHE A 168 15.16 -7.03 -1.95
C PHE A 168 16.20 -6.76 -3.04
N ASP A 169 17.35 -6.20 -2.67
CA ASP A 169 18.43 -5.87 -3.58
C ASP A 169 18.98 -7.12 -4.26
N ARG A 170 19.20 -8.20 -3.52
CA ARG A 170 19.63 -9.50 -4.05
C ARG A 170 18.65 -10.03 -5.10
N ILE A 171 17.35 -10.01 -4.80
CA ILE A 171 16.30 -10.49 -5.72
C ILE A 171 16.26 -9.66 -7.00
N MET A 172 16.34 -8.34 -6.88
CA MET A 172 16.32 -7.46 -8.05
C MET A 172 17.57 -7.57 -8.89
N ASP A 173 18.74 -7.77 -8.28
CA ASP A 173 20.00 -8.02 -9.02
C ASP A 173 19.93 -9.34 -9.81
N GLU A 174 19.38 -10.41 -9.22
CA GLU A 174 19.15 -11.67 -9.93
C GLU A 174 18.20 -11.49 -11.11
N ALA A 175 17.07 -10.81 -10.91
CA ALA A 175 16.10 -10.55 -11.97
C ALA A 175 16.70 -9.73 -13.11
N PHE A 176 17.42 -8.66 -12.79
CA PHE A 176 17.99 -7.78 -13.81
C PHE A 176 19.20 -8.40 -14.51
N ALA A 177 19.98 -9.22 -13.82
CA ALA A 177 21.04 -10.03 -14.49
C ALA A 177 20.43 -10.99 -15.52
N ALA A 178 19.31 -11.63 -15.20
CA ALA A 178 18.59 -12.47 -16.14
C ALA A 178 18.02 -11.67 -17.32
N PHE A 179 17.52 -10.45 -17.09
CA PHE A 179 17.00 -9.56 -18.14
C PHE A 179 18.11 -9.05 -19.06
N GLU A 180 19.34 -8.88 -18.56
CA GLU A 180 20.51 -8.53 -19.38
C GLU A 180 21.01 -9.71 -20.20
N ALA A 181 20.89 -10.92 -19.65
CA ALA A 181 21.34 -12.15 -20.33
C ALA A 181 20.29 -12.73 -21.30
N ALA A 182 19.06 -12.24 -21.30
CA ALA A 182 17.96 -12.78 -22.05
C ALA A 182 18.12 -12.54 -23.56
N GLY A 183 18.28 -13.67 -24.29
CA GLY A 183 18.26 -13.74 -25.74
C GLY A 183 19.58 -13.42 -26.43
N ALA A 184 19.94 -14.17 -27.45
CA ALA A 184 21.08 -14.11 -28.35
C ALA A 184 21.80 -12.74 -28.51
N GLY A 185 22.30 -12.14 -27.43
CA GLY A 185 23.00 -10.86 -27.38
C GLY A 185 22.13 -9.62 -27.24
N ALA A 186 20.85 -9.76 -26.93
CA ALA A 186 19.94 -8.63 -26.71
C ALA A 186 19.37 -8.68 -25.28
N ARG A 187 19.70 -7.67 -24.50
CA ARG A 187 19.07 -7.36 -23.21
C ARG A 187 17.56 -7.15 -23.37
N ALA A 188 16.78 -7.33 -22.30
CA ALA A 188 15.35 -7.01 -22.31
C ALA A 188 15.13 -5.57 -22.83
N GLY A 189 14.21 -5.43 -23.76
CA GLY A 189 13.88 -4.12 -24.37
C GLY A 189 12.95 -3.28 -23.51
N ALA A 190 12.20 -3.94 -22.59
CA ALA A 190 11.27 -3.30 -21.66
C ALA A 190 11.09 -4.15 -20.41
N VAL A 191 10.53 -3.54 -19.35
CA VAL A 191 10.10 -4.24 -18.13
C VAL A 191 8.65 -3.91 -17.84
N ILE A 192 7.85 -4.93 -17.52
CA ILE A 192 6.56 -4.75 -16.85
C ILE A 192 6.82 -4.86 -15.35
N LEU A 193 6.61 -3.75 -14.63
CA LEU A 193 6.59 -3.73 -13.18
C LEU A 193 5.12 -3.81 -12.72
N ASP A 194 4.76 -4.93 -12.13
CA ASP A 194 3.38 -5.19 -11.73
C ASP A 194 3.21 -4.94 -10.23
N LEU A 195 2.55 -3.84 -9.90
CA LEU A 195 2.09 -3.49 -8.56
C LEU A 195 0.57 -3.61 -8.42
N SER A 196 -0.11 -4.22 -9.39
CA SER A 196 -1.58 -4.28 -9.42
C SER A 196 -2.18 -5.02 -8.23
N ASN A 197 -1.45 -5.96 -7.61
CA ASN A 197 -1.83 -6.64 -6.37
C ASN A 197 -0.92 -6.26 -5.19
N ASN A 198 -0.36 -5.06 -5.17
CA ASN A 198 0.53 -4.64 -4.10
C ASN A 198 -0.26 -4.12 -2.89
N ARG A 199 -0.05 -4.75 -1.73
CA ARG A 199 -0.75 -4.46 -0.47
C ARG A 199 -0.04 -3.43 0.40
N GLY A 200 0.89 -2.70 -0.17
CA GLY A 200 1.68 -1.72 0.56
C GLY A 200 2.79 -2.34 1.40
N GLY A 201 3.18 -1.63 2.43
CA GLY A 201 4.29 -1.99 3.33
C GLY A 201 5.23 -0.81 3.53
N TRP A 202 6.52 -1.08 3.66
CA TRP A 202 7.50 -0.11 4.09
C TRP A 202 7.93 0.87 2.97
N ASP A 203 7.94 2.15 3.28
CA ASP A 203 8.26 3.24 2.34
C ASP A 203 9.70 3.17 1.79
N ARG A 204 10.67 2.67 2.57
CA ARG A 204 12.04 2.47 2.08
C ARG A 204 12.11 1.44 0.96
N ILE A 205 11.34 0.36 1.04
CA ILE A 205 11.22 -0.60 -0.07
C ILE A 205 10.52 0.04 -1.27
N ALA A 206 9.49 0.85 -1.05
CA ALA A 206 8.86 1.60 -2.14
C ALA A 206 9.86 2.49 -2.89
N LYS A 207 10.75 3.19 -2.16
CA LYS A 207 11.86 3.96 -2.75
C LYS A 207 12.91 3.08 -3.42
N ALA A 208 13.26 1.95 -2.80
CA ALA A 208 14.19 0.98 -3.40
C ALA A 208 13.66 0.39 -4.71
N VAL A 209 12.34 0.19 -4.85
CA VAL A 209 11.73 -0.19 -6.13
C VAL A 209 11.98 0.89 -7.19
N ALA A 210 11.70 2.15 -6.88
CA ALA A 210 11.91 3.25 -7.82
C ALA A 210 13.38 3.46 -8.18
N SER A 211 14.31 3.23 -7.23
CA SER A 211 15.76 3.37 -7.43
C SER A 211 16.33 2.42 -8.49
N ARG A 212 15.67 1.29 -8.71
CA ARG A 212 16.07 0.28 -9.71
C ARG A 212 15.81 0.72 -11.16
N PHE A 213 15.05 1.79 -11.36
CA PHE A 213 14.66 2.25 -12.70
C PHE A 213 15.22 3.63 -13.07
N THR A 214 16.18 4.14 -12.30
CA THR A 214 16.83 5.43 -12.59
C THR A 214 18.34 5.33 -12.61
N ASP A 215 18.99 6.20 -13.40
CA ASP A 215 20.43 6.38 -13.49
C ASP A 215 20.93 7.67 -12.84
N ARG A 216 20.01 8.50 -12.31
CA ARG A 216 20.30 9.77 -11.65
C ARG A 216 19.29 10.06 -10.54
N PRO A 217 19.69 10.81 -9.50
CA PRO A 217 18.78 11.21 -8.45
C PRO A 217 17.63 12.08 -8.98
N TYR A 218 16.46 11.94 -8.35
CA TYR A 218 15.33 12.84 -8.56
C TYR A 218 14.41 12.87 -7.33
N THR A 219 13.68 13.97 -7.13
CA THR A 219 12.64 14.01 -6.08
C THR A 219 11.42 13.26 -6.55
N GLY A 220 11.01 12.24 -5.80
CA GLY A 220 9.85 11.40 -6.11
C GLY A 220 8.53 12.02 -5.64
N TYR A 221 8.52 12.54 -4.43
CA TYR A 221 7.35 13.15 -3.77
C TYR A 221 7.76 13.93 -2.53
N THR A 222 6.82 14.62 -1.91
CA THR A 222 7.02 15.33 -0.64
C THR A 222 6.09 14.82 0.45
N THR A 223 6.47 14.99 1.71
CA THR A 223 5.62 14.70 2.88
C THR A 223 5.63 15.84 3.86
N VAL A 224 4.48 16.06 4.51
CA VAL A 224 4.37 16.92 5.69
C VAL A 224 3.42 16.29 6.70
N ALA A 225 3.81 16.23 7.96
CA ALA A 225 2.92 15.81 9.04
C ALA A 225 2.05 16.98 9.50
N LEU A 226 0.75 16.75 9.61
CA LEU A 226 -0.19 17.77 10.08
C LEU A 226 0.19 18.28 11.47
N GLY A 227 0.23 19.59 11.65
CA GLY A 227 0.52 20.24 12.93
C GLY A 227 1.98 20.18 13.36
N SER A 228 2.91 19.67 12.54
CA SER A 228 4.34 19.63 12.86
C SER A 228 5.01 20.99 12.86
N GLY A 229 4.48 21.96 12.13
CA GLY A 229 5.14 23.26 11.90
C GLY A 229 6.39 23.17 11.00
N LEU A 230 6.70 21.97 10.47
CA LEU A 230 7.84 21.76 9.59
C LEU A 230 7.48 22.03 8.13
N ALA A 231 8.48 22.41 7.34
CA ALA A 231 8.35 22.46 5.89
C ALA A 231 8.17 21.02 5.34
N PRO A 232 7.54 20.86 4.16
CA PRO A 232 7.48 19.58 3.48
C PRO A 232 8.89 18.99 3.29
N PHE A 233 9.01 17.68 3.52
CA PHE A 233 10.24 16.93 3.33
C PHE A 233 10.27 16.29 1.95
N ASP A 234 11.35 16.52 1.21
CA ASP A 234 11.58 15.95 -0.11
C ASP A 234 12.07 14.49 0.00
N HIS A 235 11.36 13.56 -0.64
CA HIS A 235 11.79 12.19 -0.77
C HIS A 235 12.57 12.00 -2.07
N VAL A 236 13.89 12.06 -1.97
CA VAL A 236 14.78 11.83 -3.11
C VAL A 236 14.92 10.33 -3.38
N ILE A 237 14.82 9.97 -4.66
CA ILE A 237 15.09 8.64 -5.16
C ILE A 237 16.51 8.65 -5.71
N GLU A 238 17.43 8.00 -4.99
CA GLU A 238 18.79 7.78 -5.45
C GLU A 238 18.85 6.52 -6.33
N PRO A 239 19.70 6.47 -7.37
CA PRO A 239 19.93 5.24 -8.11
C PRO A 239 20.42 4.13 -7.19
N ALA A 240 19.91 2.90 -7.35
CA ALA A 240 20.42 1.75 -6.62
C ALA A 240 21.91 1.49 -6.94
N ASP A 241 22.65 1.01 -5.95
CA ASP A 241 24.06 0.61 -6.17
C ASP A 241 24.19 -0.63 -7.06
N GLY A 242 23.22 -1.55 -6.98
CA GLY A 242 23.13 -2.77 -7.79
C GLY A 242 22.66 -2.54 -9.23
N LEU A 243 22.25 -3.63 -9.89
CA LEU A 243 21.77 -3.60 -11.27
C LEU A 243 20.50 -2.75 -11.40
N ARG A 244 20.41 -1.98 -12.48
CA ARG A 244 19.29 -1.07 -12.78
C ARG A 244 18.82 -1.27 -14.20
N PHE A 245 17.53 -1.09 -14.42
CA PHE A 245 16.95 -1.08 -15.75
C PHE A 245 16.56 0.36 -16.12
N THR A 246 17.15 0.90 -17.16
CA THR A 246 16.95 2.29 -17.61
C THR A 246 16.22 2.39 -18.96
N GLY A 247 15.60 1.30 -19.41
CA GLY A 247 14.71 1.25 -20.57
C GLY A 247 13.27 1.60 -20.23
N PRO A 248 12.32 1.40 -21.17
CA PRO A 248 10.88 1.59 -20.96
C PRO A 248 10.33 0.69 -19.86
N VAL A 249 9.50 1.25 -18.97
CA VAL A 249 8.84 0.54 -17.88
C VAL A 249 7.33 0.72 -17.99
N TYR A 250 6.62 -0.38 -18.03
CA TYR A 250 5.16 -0.42 -18.00
C TYR A 250 4.72 -0.78 -16.59
N LEU A 251 4.26 0.23 -15.84
CA LEU A 251 3.83 0.08 -14.44
C LEU A 251 2.35 -0.30 -14.39
N LEU A 252 2.06 -1.54 -14.02
CA LEU A 252 0.69 -2.02 -13.89
C LEU A 252 0.16 -1.80 -12.47
N THR A 253 -0.97 -1.11 -12.34
CA THR A 253 -1.63 -0.80 -11.07
C THR A 253 -3.11 -1.16 -11.08
N SER A 254 -3.73 -1.24 -9.93
CA SER A 254 -5.18 -1.39 -9.76
C SER A 254 -5.65 -0.74 -8.45
N ASP A 255 -6.94 -0.86 -8.14
CA ASP A 255 -7.53 -0.45 -6.87
C ASP A 255 -7.08 -1.30 -5.66
N VAL A 256 -6.29 -2.35 -5.88
CA VAL A 256 -5.57 -3.10 -4.84
C VAL A 256 -4.26 -2.43 -4.45
N THR A 257 -3.62 -1.74 -5.39
CA THR A 257 -2.37 -1.00 -5.13
C THR A 257 -2.60 0.02 -4.04
N VAL A 258 -1.92 -0.10 -2.89
CA VAL A 258 -2.18 0.71 -1.70
C VAL A 258 -0.90 1.08 -0.95
N SER A 259 -0.92 2.20 -0.21
CA SER A 259 0.12 2.59 0.75
C SER A 259 1.52 2.61 0.11
N GLY A 260 2.48 1.81 0.57
CA GLY A 260 3.82 1.70 -0.03
C GLY A 260 3.80 1.42 -1.54
N GLY A 261 2.80 0.68 -2.06
CA GLY A 261 2.59 0.49 -3.50
C GLY A 261 2.25 1.78 -4.23
N GLU A 262 1.45 2.65 -3.59
CA GLU A 262 1.12 3.97 -4.11
C GLU A 262 2.31 4.94 -4.03
N LEU A 263 3.12 4.87 -2.96
CA LEU A 263 4.35 5.65 -2.84
C LEU A 263 5.37 5.29 -3.94
N ALA A 264 5.54 3.99 -4.21
CA ALA A 264 6.38 3.54 -5.33
C ALA A 264 5.82 4.05 -6.67
N THR A 265 4.51 3.96 -6.88
CA THR A 265 3.83 4.49 -8.08
C THR A 265 4.04 5.99 -8.22
N LEU A 266 3.86 6.75 -7.14
CA LEU A 266 4.02 8.21 -7.13
C LEU A 266 5.46 8.62 -7.48
N ALA A 267 6.47 7.94 -6.91
CA ALA A 267 7.87 8.15 -7.22
C ALA A 267 8.18 7.78 -8.68
N LEU A 268 7.75 6.62 -9.15
CA LEU A 268 8.00 6.15 -10.51
C LEU A 268 7.39 7.05 -11.58
N ARG A 269 6.26 7.69 -11.31
CA ARG A 269 5.62 8.64 -12.26
C ARG A 269 6.47 9.88 -12.55
N GLN A 270 7.47 10.19 -11.73
CA GLN A 270 8.42 11.27 -12.01
C GLN A 270 9.50 10.85 -13.04
N ASN A 271 9.60 9.55 -13.34
CA ASN A 271 10.51 9.03 -14.33
C ASN A 271 9.82 8.99 -15.70
N PRO A 272 10.29 9.73 -16.72
CA PRO A 272 9.66 9.80 -18.04
C PRO A 272 9.69 8.48 -18.84
N ARG A 273 10.44 7.48 -18.37
CA ARG A 273 10.48 6.14 -18.98
C ARG A 273 9.38 5.21 -18.43
N VAL A 274 8.61 5.67 -17.44
CA VAL A 274 7.55 4.89 -16.79
C VAL A 274 6.20 5.34 -17.30
N ILE A 275 5.41 4.38 -17.79
CA ILE A 275 4.02 4.57 -18.17
C ILE A 275 3.15 3.75 -17.22
N GLN A 276 2.29 4.40 -16.45
CA GLN A 276 1.33 3.71 -15.59
C GLN A 276 0.11 3.27 -16.40
N LEU A 277 -0.25 1.99 -16.26
CA LEU A 277 -1.38 1.36 -16.96
C LEU A 277 -2.27 0.61 -15.97
N GLY A 278 -3.47 0.25 -16.39
CA GLY A 278 -4.41 -0.56 -15.62
C GLY A 278 -5.44 0.28 -14.89
N GLY A 279 -5.60 0.08 -13.58
CA GLY A 279 -6.58 0.76 -12.74
C GLY A 279 -5.98 1.87 -11.87
N THR A 280 -6.85 2.79 -11.44
CA THR A 280 -6.52 3.80 -10.43
C THR A 280 -6.17 3.11 -9.11
N THR A 281 -5.13 3.60 -8.43
CA THR A 281 -4.73 3.09 -7.12
C THR A 281 -5.75 3.45 -6.04
N ARG A 282 -5.58 2.92 -4.82
CA ARG A 282 -6.60 3.03 -3.78
C ARG A 282 -6.84 4.43 -3.25
N GLY A 283 -5.80 5.24 -3.10
CA GLY A 283 -5.89 6.54 -2.43
C GLY A 283 -5.74 6.46 -0.91
N ALA A 284 -4.78 5.69 -0.43
CA ALA A 284 -4.43 5.58 1.00
C ALA A 284 -2.90 5.62 1.16
N PHE A 285 -2.34 6.81 1.11
CA PHE A 285 -0.89 7.08 1.13
C PHE A 285 -0.36 7.30 2.54
N SER A 286 -1.17 7.88 3.42
CA SER A 286 -0.73 8.43 4.70
C SER A 286 -0.14 7.37 5.62
N THR A 287 1.02 7.66 6.22
CA THR A 287 1.56 6.83 7.29
C THR A 287 0.73 7.01 8.56
N PRO A 288 0.30 5.93 9.24
CA PRO A 288 -0.48 6.03 10.46
C PRO A 288 0.34 6.59 11.64
N LEU A 289 -0.17 7.63 12.30
CA LEU A 289 0.32 8.10 13.58
C LEU A 289 -0.37 7.33 14.71
N ALA A 290 0.40 6.55 15.48
CA ALA A 290 -0.13 5.78 16.59
C ALA A 290 -0.23 6.62 17.88
N LYS A 291 -1.39 6.61 18.53
CA LYS A 291 -1.68 7.24 19.82
C LYS A 291 -2.28 6.22 20.79
N ARG A 292 -1.66 6.06 21.96
CA ARG A 292 -2.24 5.22 23.02
C ARG A 292 -3.25 6.04 23.82
N LEU A 293 -4.47 5.54 23.91
CA LEU A 293 -5.54 6.13 24.72
C LEU A 293 -5.33 5.80 26.21
N PRO A 294 -5.94 6.56 27.15
CA PRO A 294 -5.75 6.37 28.59
C PRO A 294 -6.05 4.96 29.11
N ASN A 295 -6.98 4.26 28.50
CA ASN A 295 -7.36 2.86 28.83
C ASN A 295 -6.48 1.81 28.14
N GLY A 296 -5.43 2.22 27.41
CA GLY A 296 -4.51 1.33 26.74
C GLY A 296 -4.88 0.98 25.29
N TRP A 297 -6.06 1.36 24.81
CA TRP A 297 -6.42 1.18 23.40
C TRP A 297 -5.49 2.00 22.50
N LEU A 298 -5.28 1.52 21.29
CA LEU A 298 -4.43 2.16 20.27
C LEU A 298 -5.32 2.81 19.22
N LEU A 299 -5.10 4.11 18.98
CA LEU A 299 -5.68 4.85 17.88
C LEU A 299 -4.58 5.13 16.85
N GLU A 300 -4.76 4.67 15.64
CA GLU A 300 -3.95 5.01 14.48
C GLU A 300 -4.71 6.02 13.62
N LEU A 301 -4.03 7.08 13.18
CA LEU A 301 -4.61 8.19 12.43
C LEU A 301 -3.76 8.48 11.19
N SER A 302 -4.40 8.71 10.05
CA SER A 302 -3.74 9.26 8.87
C SER A 302 -3.33 10.71 9.13
N ASN A 303 -2.03 10.92 9.37
CA ASN A 303 -1.46 12.21 9.79
C ASN A 303 -0.57 12.87 8.73
N GLU A 304 0.17 12.06 7.95
CA GLU A 304 1.09 12.55 6.94
C GLU A 304 0.40 12.79 5.62
N ILE A 305 0.65 13.95 5.03
CA ILE A 305 0.16 14.34 3.71
C ILE A 305 1.29 14.12 2.71
N PHE A 306 1.11 13.14 1.82
CA PHE A 306 1.98 12.90 0.67
C PHE A 306 1.49 13.68 -0.54
N ALA A 307 2.40 14.37 -1.20
CA ALA A 307 2.07 15.18 -2.37
C ALA A 307 3.05 14.93 -3.53
N ALA A 308 2.55 15.01 -4.75
CA ALA A 308 3.38 15.11 -5.94
C ALA A 308 4.12 16.46 -5.97
N LEU A 309 5.09 16.61 -6.89
CA LEU A 309 5.92 17.80 -6.99
C LEU A 309 5.14 19.06 -7.38
N ASP A 310 3.98 18.91 -8.02
CA ASP A 310 3.05 20.00 -8.35
C ASP A 310 2.10 20.36 -7.18
N GLY A 311 2.27 19.71 -6.01
CA GLY A 311 1.42 19.88 -4.85
C GLY A 311 0.14 19.05 -4.86
N SER A 312 -0.10 18.24 -5.88
CA SER A 312 -1.28 17.36 -5.94
C SER A 312 -1.23 16.30 -4.86
N VAL A 313 -2.34 16.13 -4.14
CA VAL A 313 -2.53 15.12 -3.09
C VAL A 313 -3.57 14.11 -3.55
N TYR A 314 -3.17 12.85 -3.58
CA TYR A 314 -3.96 11.74 -4.10
C TYR A 314 -4.61 10.86 -3.01
N GLU A 315 -4.54 11.29 -1.75
CA GLU A 315 -5.29 10.65 -0.67
C GLU A 315 -6.78 10.62 -1.02
N GLU A 316 -7.45 9.50 -0.86
CA GLU A 316 -8.81 9.16 -1.26
C GLU A 316 -9.06 8.97 -2.76
N THR A 317 -8.41 9.71 -3.62
CA THR A 317 -8.67 9.66 -5.08
C THR A 317 -7.83 8.62 -5.81
N GLY A 318 -6.64 8.30 -5.28
CA GLY A 318 -5.67 7.43 -5.95
C GLY A 318 -5.01 8.06 -7.17
N LEU A 319 -4.03 7.34 -7.71
CA LEU A 319 -3.26 7.70 -8.91
C LEU A 319 -3.93 7.07 -10.13
N ALA A 320 -4.58 7.87 -10.94
CA ALA A 320 -5.15 7.43 -12.21
C ALA A 320 -4.04 7.09 -13.22
N PRO A 321 -4.12 5.95 -13.94
CA PRO A 321 -3.14 5.58 -14.95
C PRO A 321 -3.25 6.43 -16.22
N GLN A 322 -2.16 6.52 -16.99
CA GLN A 322 -2.18 7.14 -18.31
C GLN A 322 -2.97 6.31 -19.33
N VAL A 323 -2.95 4.98 -19.19
CA VAL A 323 -3.70 4.06 -20.03
C VAL A 323 -4.65 3.22 -19.18
N PRO A 324 -5.91 3.63 -19.03
CA PRO A 324 -6.85 2.97 -18.13
C PRO A 324 -7.43 1.68 -18.74
N PHE A 325 -7.47 0.61 -17.94
CA PHE A 325 -8.23 -0.62 -18.17
C PHE A 325 -8.39 -1.41 -16.87
N ASP A 326 -9.37 -2.31 -16.84
CA ASP A 326 -9.59 -3.16 -15.66
C ASP A 326 -8.62 -4.35 -15.66
N VAL A 327 -7.83 -4.46 -14.60
CA VAL A 327 -6.87 -5.56 -14.39
C VAL A 327 -7.56 -6.79 -13.79
N TYR A 328 -8.58 -6.54 -12.95
CA TYR A 328 -9.31 -7.58 -12.22
C TYR A 328 -10.81 -7.46 -12.46
N PRO A 329 -11.30 -7.70 -13.68
CA PRO A 329 -12.73 -7.61 -13.97
C PRO A 329 -13.52 -8.57 -13.08
N ALA A 330 -14.68 -8.13 -12.62
CA ALA A 330 -15.48 -8.85 -11.62
C ALA A 330 -15.89 -10.27 -12.06
N ASN A 331 -16.02 -10.49 -13.37
CA ASN A 331 -16.36 -11.79 -13.95
C ASN A 331 -15.14 -12.66 -14.28
N ALA A 332 -13.93 -12.12 -14.19
CA ALA A 332 -12.68 -12.81 -14.52
C ALA A 332 -11.50 -12.29 -13.67
N PRO A 333 -11.56 -12.35 -12.32
CA PRO A 333 -10.60 -11.67 -11.46
C PRO A 333 -9.18 -12.29 -11.48
N VAL A 334 -9.01 -13.50 -11.99
CA VAL A 334 -7.72 -14.16 -12.20
C VAL A 334 -7.28 -14.02 -13.66
N THR A 335 -8.09 -14.52 -14.60
CA THR A 335 -7.75 -14.50 -16.04
C THR A 335 -7.68 -13.10 -16.62
N GLY A 336 -8.38 -12.12 -16.03
CA GLY A 336 -8.28 -10.71 -16.39
C GLY A 336 -6.89 -10.14 -16.18
N HIS A 337 -6.20 -10.54 -15.11
CA HIS A 337 -4.82 -10.15 -14.87
C HIS A 337 -3.87 -10.62 -15.99
N LEU A 338 -4.01 -11.87 -16.43
CA LEU A 338 -3.24 -12.37 -17.56
C LEU A 338 -3.57 -11.59 -18.84
N ALA A 339 -4.83 -11.33 -19.09
CA ALA A 339 -5.25 -10.52 -20.23
C ALA A 339 -4.69 -9.09 -20.18
N ALA A 340 -4.56 -8.51 -18.98
CA ALA A 340 -3.91 -7.22 -18.77
C ALA A 340 -2.41 -7.26 -19.14
N ILE A 341 -1.70 -8.31 -18.74
CA ILE A 341 -0.28 -8.52 -19.13
C ILE A 341 -0.15 -8.64 -20.64
N GLU A 342 -0.98 -9.47 -21.30
CA GLU A 342 -0.94 -9.64 -22.76
C GLU A 342 -1.27 -8.34 -23.48
N ARG A 343 -2.19 -7.54 -22.94
CA ARG A 343 -2.50 -6.20 -23.49
C ARG A 343 -1.28 -5.27 -23.46
N VAL A 344 -0.51 -5.27 -22.37
CA VAL A 344 0.71 -4.47 -22.28
C VAL A 344 1.75 -4.93 -23.29
N LEU A 345 1.93 -6.26 -23.46
CA LEU A 345 2.83 -6.81 -24.47
C LEU A 345 2.45 -6.38 -25.89
N ALA A 346 1.15 -6.45 -26.24
CA ALA A 346 0.65 -6.03 -27.54
C ALA A 346 0.85 -4.53 -27.81
N MET A 347 0.72 -3.68 -26.80
CA MET A 347 0.98 -2.23 -26.90
C MET A 347 2.44 -1.95 -27.22
N ARG A 348 3.37 -2.66 -26.57
CA ARG A 348 4.80 -2.52 -26.79
C ARG A 348 5.21 -2.91 -28.22
N GLU A 349 4.57 -3.92 -28.82
CA GLU A 349 4.88 -4.37 -30.17
C GLU A 349 4.40 -3.39 -31.26
N GLY A 350 3.48 -2.49 -30.92
CA GLY A 350 2.96 -1.46 -31.81
C GLY A 350 3.73 -0.14 -31.80
N GLU A 351 4.72 -0.01 -30.89
CA GLU A 351 5.66 1.13 -30.80
C GLU A 351 6.95 0.82 -31.59
#